data_bd2a89446629b0cc99c4598066a5b441
#
_entry.id   bd2a89446629b0cc99c4598066a5b441
#
_cell.length_a   1.000
_cell.length_b   1.000
_cell.length_c   1.000
_cell.angle_alpha   90.00
_cell.angle_beta   90.00
_cell.angle_gamma   90.00
#
_symmetry.space_group_name_H-M   'P 1'
#
loop_
_entity.id
_entity.type
_entity.pdbx_description
1 polymer ?
#
loop_
_entity_poly.entity_id
_entity_poly.type
_entity_poly.pdbx_seq_one_letter_code
_entity_poly.pdbx_strand_id
1 'polypeptide(L)'
;MVMIRLVPLYMDRVWGGRELQTRYGRKLPKEELPYGESWEVVDRAGDQSVVRGGQFDGLTLHELWTGHRAEVFGSHAPEAPRFPLLIKILDARDTLSLQVHPPVSEAAALGGEPKTEMWVIAGAEPGACLYAGVNQGVTRESFASALADGTVASLVPQISVVQGDSIFIPSGRLHAIGAGLLIYEIQQNSDTTYRVFDWNRMGLDGKPRALHVEESLRCIDFTDTAPSLATVGSDGLLAACAYFTVHRRQAAAGAHKALGTAGDFLMPGILSGELTFDGDQPLQVGDWAMMPASSGEAERQVTAGPQGAVWLEVRFGGPGA
;
A
#
# COMPACT_ATOMS: atom_id res chain seq x y z
N MET A 1 -3.62 -25.55 -7.18
CA MET A 1 -3.31 -24.30 -6.46
C MET A 1 -4.43 -23.35 -6.78
N VAL A 2 -5.16 -22.96 -5.78
CA VAL A 2 -6.35 -22.12 -5.91
C VAL A 2 -6.00 -20.63 -5.99
N MET A 3 -4.96 -20.22 -5.24
CA MET A 3 -4.52 -18.82 -5.15
C MET A 3 -3.35 -18.55 -6.08
N ILE A 4 -3.37 -17.39 -6.72
CA ILE A 4 -2.22 -16.88 -7.49
C ILE A 4 -1.29 -16.16 -6.53
N ARG A 5 -0.07 -16.65 -6.41
CA ARG A 5 1.00 -16.04 -5.61
C ARG A 5 1.98 -15.34 -6.53
N LEU A 6 2.45 -14.19 -6.10
CA LEU A 6 3.41 -13.38 -6.84
C LEU A 6 4.77 -13.40 -6.14
N VAL A 7 5.83 -13.21 -6.91
CA VAL A 7 7.17 -12.98 -6.36
C VAL A 7 7.29 -11.48 -6.04
N PRO A 8 7.53 -11.10 -4.77
CA PRO A 8 7.70 -9.70 -4.42
C PRO A 8 9.01 -9.12 -4.97
N LEU A 9 8.99 -7.83 -5.29
CA LEU A 9 10.17 -7.06 -5.66
C LEU A 9 10.64 -6.21 -4.46
N TYR A 10 11.93 -6.26 -4.15
CA TYR A 10 12.49 -5.53 -3.02
C TYR A 10 13.25 -4.29 -3.47
N MET A 11 12.88 -3.12 -2.92
CA MET A 11 13.47 -1.84 -3.25
C MET A 11 14.31 -1.32 -2.08
N ASP A 12 15.59 -1.09 -2.33
CA ASP A 12 16.46 -0.42 -1.37
C ASP A 12 16.08 1.06 -1.26
N ARG A 13 16.03 1.55 -0.03
CA ARG A 13 15.68 2.93 0.29
C ARG A 13 16.55 3.42 1.44
N VAL A 14 16.99 4.67 1.38
CA VAL A 14 17.83 5.28 2.41
C VAL A 14 17.21 5.23 3.82
N TRP A 15 15.87 5.19 3.89
CA TRP A 15 15.09 5.11 5.12
C TRP A 15 14.66 3.70 5.50
N GLY A 16 15.03 2.71 4.69
CA GLY A 16 14.61 1.32 4.86
C GLY A 16 15.28 0.61 6.04
N GLY A 17 14.69 -0.51 6.42
CA GLY A 17 15.14 -1.37 7.51
C GLY A 17 15.39 -2.81 7.09
N ARG A 18 15.17 -3.73 8.04
CA ARG A 18 15.31 -5.18 7.85
C ARG A 18 14.10 -5.96 8.39
N GLU A 19 12.98 -5.27 8.72
CA GLU A 19 11.78 -5.92 9.26
C GLU A 19 11.15 -6.91 8.26
N LEU A 20 11.28 -6.66 6.97
CA LEU A 20 10.89 -7.63 5.92
C LEU A 20 11.60 -8.98 6.10
N GLN A 21 12.85 -8.98 6.55
CA GLN A 21 13.61 -10.20 6.84
C GLN A 21 13.31 -10.72 8.24
N THR A 22 13.42 -9.87 9.26
CA THR A 22 13.34 -10.31 10.68
C THR A 22 11.94 -10.73 11.07
N ARG A 23 10.92 -10.03 10.59
CA ARG A 23 9.52 -10.26 10.93
C ARG A 23 8.81 -11.24 9.99
N TYR A 24 9.11 -11.17 8.68
CA TYR A 24 8.43 -11.97 7.65
C TYR A 24 9.30 -13.09 7.05
N GLY A 25 10.54 -13.25 7.52
CA GLY A 25 11.45 -14.30 7.04
C GLY A 25 11.85 -14.15 5.56
N ARG A 26 11.71 -12.95 4.98
CA ARG A 26 12.00 -12.71 3.57
C ARG A 26 13.50 -12.79 3.30
N LYS A 27 13.88 -13.43 2.19
CA LYS A 27 15.26 -13.38 1.68
C LYS A 27 15.46 -12.12 0.87
N LEU A 28 16.17 -11.15 1.44
CA LEU A 28 16.48 -9.90 0.76
C LEU A 28 17.71 -10.08 -0.16
N PRO A 29 17.76 -9.38 -1.32
CA PRO A 29 18.80 -9.62 -2.33
C PRO A 29 20.22 -9.37 -1.84
N LYS A 30 20.44 -8.39 -0.97
CA LYS A 30 21.75 -8.04 -0.40
C LYS A 30 21.65 -7.79 1.09
N GLU A 31 22.62 -8.30 1.85
CA GLU A 31 22.61 -8.18 3.33
C GLU A 31 22.96 -6.76 3.79
N GLU A 32 23.80 -6.06 3.06
CA GLU A 32 24.34 -4.73 3.40
C GLU A 32 23.40 -3.57 3.08
N LEU A 33 22.35 -3.79 2.25
CA LEU A 33 21.45 -2.70 1.85
C LEU A 33 20.21 -2.62 2.74
N PRO A 34 19.75 -1.38 3.05
CA PRO A 34 18.45 -1.18 3.69
C PRO A 34 17.32 -1.32 2.67
N TYR A 35 16.35 -2.19 2.95
CA TYR A 35 15.18 -2.35 2.10
C TYR A 35 13.97 -1.66 2.75
N GLY A 36 13.49 -0.61 2.09
CA GLY A 36 12.35 0.15 2.58
C GLY A 36 11.01 -0.32 2.03
N GLU A 37 11.00 -0.98 0.88
CA GLU A 37 9.76 -1.41 0.24
C GLU A 37 9.85 -2.85 -0.27
N SER A 38 8.75 -3.60 -0.10
CA SER A 38 8.47 -4.84 -0.81
C SER A 38 7.21 -4.61 -1.65
N TRP A 39 7.35 -4.67 -2.97
CA TRP A 39 6.24 -4.54 -3.90
C TRP A 39 5.63 -5.92 -4.13
N GLU A 40 4.50 -6.15 -3.49
CA GLU A 40 3.83 -7.45 -3.47
C GLU A 40 3.02 -7.71 -4.74
N VAL A 41 2.41 -6.64 -5.28
CA VAL A 41 1.59 -6.68 -6.49
C VAL A 41 1.92 -5.46 -7.33
N VAL A 42 2.55 -5.65 -8.49
CA VAL A 42 2.98 -4.54 -9.36
C VAL A 42 2.92 -4.91 -10.85
N ASP A 43 2.39 -4.00 -11.65
CA ASP A 43 2.36 -4.06 -13.12
C ASP A 43 2.83 -2.71 -13.67
N ARG A 44 4.15 -2.50 -13.77
CA ARG A 44 4.78 -1.30 -14.35
C ARG A 44 5.84 -1.72 -15.37
N ALA A 45 6.11 -0.85 -16.35
CA ALA A 45 6.97 -1.19 -17.49
C ALA A 45 8.38 -1.72 -17.11
N GLY A 46 8.95 -1.22 -16.01
CA GLY A 46 10.27 -1.65 -15.50
C GLY A 46 10.21 -2.67 -14.38
N ASP A 47 9.04 -2.84 -13.75
CA ASP A 47 8.84 -3.63 -12.54
C ASP A 47 7.56 -4.45 -12.65
N GLN A 48 7.71 -5.78 -12.77
CA GLN A 48 6.62 -6.71 -12.97
C GLN A 48 6.62 -7.79 -11.91
N SER A 49 5.50 -7.95 -11.21
CA SER A 49 5.27 -9.16 -10.42
C SER A 49 5.14 -10.37 -11.34
N VAL A 50 5.81 -11.46 -10.97
CA VAL A 50 5.77 -12.75 -11.70
C VAL A 50 5.03 -13.77 -10.84
N VAL A 51 4.16 -14.54 -11.45
CA VAL A 51 3.43 -15.63 -10.78
C VAL A 51 4.38 -16.74 -10.39
N ARG A 52 4.20 -17.25 -9.17
CA ARG A 52 4.94 -18.39 -8.64
C ARG A 52 4.03 -19.60 -8.47
N GLY A 53 4.25 -20.60 -9.30
CA GLY A 53 3.53 -21.89 -9.25
C GLY A 53 2.12 -21.85 -9.85
N GLY A 54 1.48 -23.02 -9.92
CA GLY A 54 0.15 -23.18 -10.50
C GLY A 54 0.13 -23.09 -12.02
N GLN A 55 -1.08 -22.94 -12.58
CA GLN A 55 -1.30 -22.96 -14.03
C GLN A 55 -0.72 -21.71 -14.75
N PHE A 56 -0.48 -20.64 -14.04
CA PHE A 56 0.05 -19.37 -14.57
C PHE A 56 1.53 -19.16 -14.21
N ASP A 57 2.23 -20.18 -13.74
CA ASP A 57 3.64 -20.06 -13.31
C ASP A 57 4.51 -19.39 -14.37
N GLY A 58 5.28 -18.39 -13.95
CA GLY A 58 6.18 -17.63 -14.82
C GLY A 58 5.54 -16.49 -15.61
N LEU A 59 4.21 -16.39 -15.68
CA LEU A 59 3.55 -15.23 -16.29
C LEU A 59 3.74 -13.98 -15.42
N THR A 60 3.93 -12.85 -16.07
CA THR A 60 3.88 -11.54 -15.42
C THR A 60 2.44 -11.16 -15.07
N LEU A 61 2.27 -10.25 -14.12
CA LEU A 61 0.94 -9.69 -13.81
C LEU A 61 0.33 -8.99 -15.03
N HIS A 62 1.15 -8.37 -15.88
CA HIS A 62 0.69 -7.76 -17.13
C HIS A 62 0.12 -8.79 -18.12
N GLU A 63 0.78 -9.95 -18.27
CA GLU A 63 0.29 -11.03 -19.12
C GLU A 63 -1.01 -11.64 -18.58
N LEU A 64 -1.15 -11.76 -17.24
CA LEU A 64 -2.43 -12.13 -16.64
C LEU A 64 -3.51 -11.09 -16.93
N TRP A 65 -3.19 -9.79 -16.75
CA TRP A 65 -4.14 -8.69 -16.95
C TRP A 65 -4.65 -8.60 -18.38
N THR A 66 -3.79 -8.83 -19.35
CA THR A 66 -4.12 -8.71 -20.78
C THR A 66 -4.65 -10.00 -21.39
N GLY A 67 -4.11 -11.16 -21.00
CA GLY A 67 -4.42 -12.46 -21.61
C GLY A 67 -5.46 -13.30 -20.87
N HIS A 68 -5.60 -13.11 -19.54
CA HIS A 68 -6.47 -13.93 -18.67
C HIS A 68 -7.47 -13.09 -17.87
N ARG A 69 -7.83 -11.91 -18.40
CA ARG A 69 -8.57 -10.87 -17.69
C ARG A 69 -9.90 -11.39 -17.10
N ALA A 70 -10.75 -12.00 -17.92
CA ALA A 70 -12.07 -12.47 -17.48
C ALA A 70 -11.96 -13.61 -16.47
N GLU A 71 -11.03 -14.53 -16.68
CA GLU A 71 -10.81 -15.70 -15.82
C GLU A 71 -10.30 -15.27 -14.43
N VAL A 72 -9.26 -14.42 -14.40
CA VAL A 72 -8.59 -14.05 -13.15
C VAL A 72 -9.30 -12.89 -12.45
N PHE A 73 -9.62 -11.81 -13.17
CA PHE A 73 -10.08 -10.56 -12.57
C PHE A 73 -11.59 -10.34 -12.66
N GLY A 74 -12.30 -11.17 -13.45
CA GLY A 74 -13.75 -11.12 -13.60
C GLY A 74 -14.24 -10.04 -14.58
N SER A 75 -15.54 -10.05 -14.83
CA SER A 75 -16.19 -9.13 -15.79
C SER A 75 -16.31 -7.69 -15.28
N HIS A 76 -16.14 -7.48 -13.98
CA HIS A 76 -16.22 -6.16 -13.33
C HIS A 76 -14.86 -5.50 -13.13
N ALA A 77 -13.77 -6.12 -13.61
CA ALA A 77 -12.45 -5.51 -13.56
C ALA A 77 -12.45 -4.16 -14.34
N PRO A 78 -11.89 -3.08 -13.77
CA PRO A 78 -11.93 -1.77 -14.38
C PRO A 78 -11.15 -1.74 -15.70
N GLU A 79 -11.61 -0.97 -16.67
CA GLU A 79 -10.90 -0.78 -17.94
C GLU A 79 -9.62 0.03 -17.68
N ALA A 80 -8.47 -0.62 -17.85
CA ALA A 80 -7.16 0.00 -17.67
C ALA A 80 -6.12 -0.73 -18.54
N PRO A 81 -5.08 -0.02 -19.03
CA PRO A 81 -4.04 -0.61 -19.87
C PRO A 81 -3.12 -1.57 -19.11
N ARG A 82 -3.10 -1.52 -17.78
CA ARG A 82 -2.34 -2.37 -16.87
C ARG A 82 -3.14 -2.61 -15.59
N PHE A 83 -2.72 -3.59 -14.79
CA PHE A 83 -3.36 -3.84 -13.48
C PHE A 83 -3.38 -2.55 -12.65
N PRO A 84 -4.56 -2.12 -12.14
CA PRO A 84 -4.75 -0.74 -11.69
C PRO A 84 -4.22 -0.43 -10.29
N LEU A 85 -3.81 -1.44 -9.52
CA LEU A 85 -3.34 -1.27 -8.14
C LEU A 85 -1.86 -1.63 -8.00
N LEU A 86 -1.22 -1.05 -7.03
CA LEU A 86 0.11 -1.40 -6.54
C LEU A 86 -0.01 -1.63 -5.03
N ILE A 87 0.44 -2.80 -4.56
CA ILE A 87 0.43 -3.15 -3.14
C ILE A 87 1.85 -3.31 -2.66
N LYS A 88 2.16 -2.66 -1.54
CA LYS A 88 3.47 -2.66 -0.94
C LYS A 88 3.43 -2.97 0.54
N ILE A 89 4.56 -3.45 1.05
CA ILE A 89 4.90 -3.40 2.47
C ILE A 89 6.06 -2.42 2.61
N LEU A 90 5.89 -1.43 3.49
CA LEU A 90 6.90 -0.41 3.77
C LEU A 90 7.53 -0.68 5.13
N ASP A 91 8.87 -0.72 5.17
CA ASP A 91 9.68 -0.84 6.40
C ASP A 91 10.39 0.50 6.61
N ALA A 92 9.73 1.40 7.34
CA ALA A 92 10.20 2.74 7.62
C ALA A 92 11.09 2.75 8.88
N ARG A 93 12.35 2.36 8.74
CA ARG A 93 13.34 2.46 9.82
C ARG A 93 13.64 3.91 10.20
N ASP A 94 13.61 4.80 9.21
CA ASP A 94 13.76 6.25 9.36
C ASP A 94 12.55 6.96 8.72
N THR A 95 12.34 8.23 9.07
CA THR A 95 11.22 9.03 8.56
C THR A 95 11.32 9.23 7.06
N LEU A 96 10.26 8.96 6.31
CA LEU A 96 10.16 9.22 4.87
C LEU A 96 10.10 10.73 4.60
N SER A 97 10.39 11.13 3.35
CA SER A 97 10.22 12.53 2.94
C SER A 97 8.79 13.02 3.13
N LEU A 98 8.63 14.30 3.47
CA LEU A 98 7.36 14.97 3.34
C LEU A 98 7.04 15.13 1.85
N GLN A 99 5.89 14.64 1.42
CA GLN A 99 5.56 14.46 0.02
C GLN A 99 4.07 14.60 -0.26
N VAL A 100 3.75 14.79 -1.53
CA VAL A 100 2.37 14.80 -2.03
C VAL A 100 2.29 14.06 -3.35
N HIS A 101 1.16 13.44 -3.61
CA HIS A 101 0.85 12.84 -4.91
C HIS A 101 -0.11 13.73 -5.70
N PRO A 102 0.09 13.88 -7.02
CA PRO A 102 -0.74 14.77 -7.79
C PRO A 102 -2.20 14.30 -7.81
N PRO A 103 -3.17 15.21 -7.60
CA PRO A 103 -4.56 14.92 -7.88
C PRO A 103 -4.78 14.74 -9.39
N VAL A 104 -5.89 14.11 -9.77
CA VAL A 104 -6.23 13.84 -11.18
C VAL A 104 -6.19 15.12 -12.02
N SER A 105 -6.61 16.25 -11.45
CA SER A 105 -6.63 17.58 -12.13
C SER A 105 -5.25 18.10 -12.51
N GLU A 106 -4.20 17.74 -11.77
CA GLU A 106 -2.85 18.25 -11.96
C GLU A 106 -1.90 17.22 -12.60
N ALA A 107 -2.18 15.93 -12.46
CA ALA A 107 -1.28 14.85 -12.81
C ALA A 107 -0.78 14.94 -14.26
N ALA A 108 -1.69 15.09 -15.23
CA ALA A 108 -1.33 15.14 -16.65
C ALA A 108 -0.47 16.39 -17.00
N ALA A 109 -0.78 17.55 -16.41
CA ALA A 109 -0.05 18.78 -16.64
C ALA A 109 1.38 18.75 -16.04
N LEU A 110 1.59 17.91 -15.05
CA LEU A 110 2.88 17.72 -14.38
C LEU A 110 3.65 16.47 -14.88
N GLY A 111 3.11 15.77 -15.90
CA GLY A 111 3.73 14.55 -16.41
C GLY A 111 3.74 13.40 -15.41
N GLY A 112 2.83 13.42 -14.43
CA GLY A 112 2.71 12.42 -13.38
C GLY A 112 1.42 11.60 -13.47
N GLU A 113 1.25 10.67 -12.54
CA GLU A 113 0.08 9.82 -12.39
C GLU A 113 -0.56 10.08 -11.02
N PRO A 114 -1.91 10.16 -10.91
CA PRO A 114 -2.56 10.33 -9.61
C PRO A 114 -2.29 9.11 -8.71
N LYS A 115 -2.21 9.35 -7.40
CA LYS A 115 -1.91 8.29 -6.45
C LYS A 115 -2.71 8.49 -5.16
N THR A 116 -3.87 7.87 -5.11
CA THR A 116 -4.67 7.71 -3.89
C THR A 116 -4.29 6.39 -3.25
N GLU A 117 -4.13 6.38 -1.93
CA GLU A 117 -3.63 5.23 -1.18
C GLU A 117 -4.34 5.04 0.16
N MET A 118 -4.18 3.87 0.72
CA MET A 118 -4.63 3.47 2.05
C MET A 118 -3.47 2.80 2.76
N TRP A 119 -3.19 3.22 4.00
CA TRP A 119 -2.18 2.61 4.85
C TRP A 119 -2.82 1.85 6.01
N VAL A 120 -2.29 0.67 6.29
CA VAL A 120 -2.63 -0.12 7.47
C VAL A 120 -1.34 -0.39 8.24
N ILE A 121 -1.32 -0.01 9.52
CA ILE A 121 -0.14 -0.14 10.37
C ILE A 121 0.02 -1.60 10.81
N ALA A 122 0.99 -2.30 10.21
CA ALA A 122 1.33 -3.68 10.53
C ALA A 122 2.28 -3.81 11.74
N GLY A 123 2.97 -2.71 12.08
CA GLY A 123 3.83 -2.60 13.25
C GLY A 123 4.17 -1.15 13.52
N ALA A 124 4.31 -0.80 14.81
CA ALA A 124 4.70 0.54 15.24
C ALA A 124 5.63 0.43 16.46
N GLU A 125 6.78 1.09 16.42
CA GLU A 125 7.63 1.30 17.59
C GLU A 125 6.98 2.34 18.52
N PRO A 126 7.31 2.33 19.83
CA PRO A 126 6.80 3.35 20.75
C PRO A 126 7.15 4.77 20.29
N GLY A 127 6.13 5.63 20.17
CA GLY A 127 6.30 7.01 19.72
C GLY A 127 6.29 7.21 18.20
N ALA A 128 6.11 6.14 17.42
CA ALA A 128 5.97 6.26 15.97
C ALA A 128 4.71 7.07 15.60
N CYS A 129 4.82 7.87 14.54
CA CYS A 129 3.74 8.73 14.08
C CYS A 129 3.70 8.84 12.56
N LEU A 130 2.57 9.28 12.05
CA LEU A 130 2.39 9.74 10.68
C LEU A 130 2.35 11.27 10.66
N TYR A 131 2.66 11.85 9.52
CA TYR A 131 2.43 13.26 9.22
C TYR A 131 1.38 13.30 8.12
N ALA A 132 0.28 14.04 8.31
CA ALA A 132 -0.77 14.11 7.29
C ALA A 132 -1.56 15.41 7.34
N GLY A 133 -1.84 16.00 6.16
CA GLY A 133 -2.51 17.28 6.02
C GLY A 133 -1.64 18.47 6.41
N VAL A 134 -2.26 19.59 6.70
CA VAL A 134 -1.60 20.83 7.17
C VAL A 134 -2.30 21.34 8.44
N ASN A 135 -1.59 22.10 9.26
CA ASN A 135 -2.20 22.75 10.42
C ASN A 135 -3.20 23.81 9.99
N GLN A 136 -4.24 24.02 10.80
CA GLN A 136 -5.24 25.04 10.51
C GLN A 136 -4.62 26.42 10.32
N GLY A 137 -5.03 27.12 9.25
CA GLY A 137 -4.55 28.47 8.92
C GLY A 137 -3.25 28.48 8.10
N VAL A 138 -2.66 27.32 7.77
CA VAL A 138 -1.54 27.25 6.85
C VAL A 138 -2.02 27.57 5.44
N THR A 139 -1.35 28.53 4.77
CA THR A 139 -1.60 28.89 3.38
C THR A 139 -0.41 28.45 2.51
N ARG A 140 -0.62 28.45 1.19
CA ARG A 140 0.46 28.18 0.23
C ARG A 140 1.67 29.10 0.48
N GLU A 141 1.44 30.38 0.73
CA GLU A 141 2.48 31.39 0.94
C GLU A 141 3.24 31.14 2.24
N SER A 142 2.53 30.87 3.36
CA SER A 142 3.18 30.57 4.64
C SER A 142 3.96 29.25 4.58
N PHE A 143 3.44 28.25 3.86
CA PHE A 143 4.12 26.98 3.65
C PHE A 143 5.38 27.14 2.80
N ALA A 144 5.33 27.92 1.72
CA ALA A 144 6.49 28.23 0.89
C ALA A 144 7.59 29.00 1.67
N SER A 145 7.19 29.94 2.53
CA SER A 145 8.14 30.64 3.43
C SER A 145 8.81 29.66 4.39
N ALA A 146 8.04 28.78 5.02
CA ALA A 146 8.57 27.78 5.97
C ALA A 146 9.50 26.75 5.29
N LEU A 147 9.28 26.45 4.01
CA LEU A 147 10.23 25.64 3.23
C LEU A 147 11.57 26.34 3.08
N ALA A 148 11.55 27.63 2.73
CA ALA A 148 12.77 28.42 2.59
C ALA A 148 13.55 28.56 3.92
N ASP A 149 12.82 28.68 5.03
CA ASP A 149 13.37 28.79 6.38
C ASP A 149 13.73 27.44 7.02
N GLY A 150 13.37 26.29 6.38
CA GLY A 150 13.62 24.96 6.91
C GLY A 150 12.70 24.55 8.07
N THR A 151 11.60 25.26 8.31
CA THR A 151 10.69 25.06 9.44
C THR A 151 9.38 24.33 9.06
N VAL A 152 9.23 23.90 7.80
CA VAL A 152 8.01 23.34 7.23
C VAL A 152 7.43 22.18 8.03
N ALA A 153 8.25 21.36 8.67
CA ALA A 153 7.80 20.25 9.50
C ALA A 153 6.85 20.65 10.63
N SER A 154 6.99 21.89 11.16
CA SER A 154 6.12 22.42 12.20
C SER A 154 4.70 22.77 11.72
N LEU A 155 4.49 22.83 10.41
CA LEU A 155 3.21 23.14 9.78
C LEU A 155 2.36 21.91 9.48
N VAL A 156 2.87 20.70 9.75
CA VAL A 156 2.23 19.44 9.43
C VAL A 156 1.85 18.71 10.72
N PRO A 157 0.57 18.33 10.89
CA PRO A 157 0.13 17.59 12.07
C PRO A 157 0.82 16.23 12.18
N GLN A 158 1.19 15.84 13.40
CA GLN A 158 1.65 14.50 13.74
C GLN A 158 0.49 13.70 14.31
N ILE A 159 0.29 12.50 13.79
CA ILE A 159 -0.76 11.57 14.21
C ILE A 159 -0.07 10.36 14.84
N SER A 160 -0.17 10.21 16.15
CA SER A 160 0.31 8.99 16.84
C SER A 160 -0.47 7.78 16.37
N VAL A 161 0.22 6.69 16.10
CA VAL A 161 -0.38 5.46 15.61
C VAL A 161 0.13 4.23 16.36
N VAL A 162 -0.70 3.19 16.36
CA VAL A 162 -0.35 1.87 16.90
C VAL A 162 -0.65 0.79 15.84
N GLN A 163 -0.14 -0.41 16.07
CA GLN A 163 -0.46 -1.55 15.21
C GLN A 163 -1.97 -1.76 15.11
N GLY A 164 -2.48 -1.90 13.91
CA GLY A 164 -3.89 -2.08 13.58
C GLY A 164 -4.63 -0.81 13.19
N ASP A 165 -4.04 0.36 13.42
CA ASP A 165 -4.56 1.62 12.89
C ASP A 165 -4.48 1.68 11.38
N SER A 166 -5.27 2.57 10.78
CA SER A 166 -5.26 2.78 9.34
C SER A 166 -5.64 4.21 8.98
N ILE A 167 -5.17 4.68 7.83
CA ILE A 167 -5.46 6.02 7.32
C ILE A 167 -5.63 6.00 5.80
N PHE A 168 -6.65 6.69 5.30
CA PHE A 168 -6.84 6.92 3.88
C PHE A 168 -6.09 8.18 3.46
N ILE A 169 -5.31 8.12 2.39
CA ILE A 169 -4.50 9.21 1.85
C ILE A 169 -4.96 9.52 0.42
N PRO A 170 -5.92 10.42 0.23
CA PRO A 170 -6.30 10.86 -1.10
C PRO A 170 -5.14 11.60 -1.78
N SER A 171 -5.06 11.52 -3.10
CA SER A 171 -4.13 12.38 -3.86
C SER A 171 -4.39 13.86 -3.53
N GLY A 172 -3.32 14.64 -3.39
CA GLY A 172 -3.38 16.04 -2.90
C GLY A 172 -3.12 16.19 -1.41
N ARG A 173 -3.28 15.14 -0.58
CA ARG A 173 -2.92 15.20 0.84
C ARG A 173 -1.40 15.22 1.01
N LEU A 174 -0.89 16.23 1.70
CA LEU A 174 0.50 16.28 2.17
C LEU A 174 0.71 15.20 3.24
N HIS A 175 1.76 14.39 3.14
CA HIS A 175 1.98 13.31 4.10
C HIS A 175 3.46 12.90 4.22
N ALA A 176 3.79 12.24 5.33
CA ALA A 176 5.01 11.46 5.51
C ALA A 176 4.78 10.31 6.48
N ILE A 177 5.55 9.25 6.36
CA ILE A 177 5.63 8.14 7.30
C ILE A 177 6.78 8.42 8.25
N GLY A 178 6.51 8.45 9.55
CA GLY A 178 7.54 8.57 10.58
C GLY A 178 8.34 7.29 10.76
N ALA A 179 9.46 7.40 11.45
CA ALA A 179 10.32 6.26 11.75
C ALA A 179 9.64 5.22 12.65
N GLY A 180 10.08 3.96 12.53
CA GLY A 180 9.60 2.85 13.37
C GLY A 180 8.25 2.28 12.94
N LEU A 181 7.85 2.46 11.69
CA LEU A 181 6.59 1.96 11.16
C LEU A 181 6.79 0.86 10.12
N LEU A 182 5.98 -0.19 10.23
CA LEU A 182 5.77 -1.21 9.21
C LEU A 182 4.35 -1.08 8.69
N ILE A 183 4.17 -0.85 7.39
CA ILE A 183 2.90 -0.44 6.79
C ILE A 183 2.55 -1.32 5.60
N TYR A 184 1.28 -1.73 5.48
CA TYR A 184 0.72 -2.24 4.24
C TYR A 184 0.09 -1.07 3.50
N GLU A 185 0.60 -0.79 2.30
CA GLU A 185 0.13 0.28 1.42
C GLU A 185 -0.64 -0.31 0.25
N ILE A 186 -1.88 0.08 0.10
CA ILE A 186 -2.74 -0.23 -1.03
C ILE A 186 -2.97 1.06 -1.80
N GLN A 187 -2.58 1.12 -3.08
CA GLN A 187 -2.60 2.35 -3.85
C GLN A 187 -2.99 2.14 -5.31
N GLN A 188 -3.34 3.23 -5.99
CA GLN A 188 -3.35 3.25 -7.45
C GLN A 188 -1.97 2.85 -7.99
N ASN A 189 -1.92 2.22 -9.16
CA ASN A 189 -0.67 1.82 -9.80
C ASN A 189 0.11 3.03 -10.35
N SER A 190 0.66 3.81 -9.43
CA SER A 190 1.47 4.99 -9.69
C SER A 190 2.73 4.97 -8.81
N ASP A 191 3.83 5.48 -9.36
CA ASP A 191 5.08 5.71 -8.61
C ASP A 191 5.46 7.20 -8.60
N THR A 192 4.50 8.08 -8.91
CA THR A 192 4.72 9.54 -8.91
C THR A 192 4.70 10.08 -7.49
N THR A 193 5.82 10.68 -7.08
CA THR A 193 5.98 11.31 -5.76
C THR A 193 6.65 12.66 -5.90
N TYR A 194 5.96 13.71 -5.49
CA TYR A 194 6.54 15.04 -5.37
C TYR A 194 7.02 15.27 -3.94
N ARG A 195 8.35 15.19 -3.77
CA ARG A 195 9.03 15.37 -2.49
C ARG A 195 9.21 16.86 -2.24
N VAL A 196 8.61 17.35 -1.16
CA VAL A 196 8.70 18.77 -0.81
C VAL A 196 9.78 19.06 0.25
N PHE A 197 10.04 18.10 1.15
CA PHE A 197 11.08 18.22 2.17
C PHE A 197 11.62 16.84 2.54
N ASP A 198 12.94 16.72 2.72
CA ASP A 198 13.59 15.43 2.97
C ASP A 198 14.50 15.44 4.21
N TRP A 199 14.13 16.20 5.22
CA TRP A 199 14.82 16.25 6.52
C TRP A 199 16.33 16.57 6.40
N ASN A 200 16.76 17.20 5.31
CA ASN A 200 18.16 17.53 4.97
C ASN A 200 19.09 16.30 4.93
N ARG A 201 18.57 15.08 4.69
CA ARG A 201 19.38 13.87 4.61
C ARG A 201 19.97 13.64 3.23
N MET A 202 21.04 12.82 3.20
CA MET A 202 21.65 12.32 1.98
C MET A 202 20.97 11.01 1.51
N GLY A 203 20.93 10.81 0.20
CA GLY A 203 20.53 9.54 -0.41
C GLY A 203 21.62 8.47 -0.28
N LEU A 204 21.34 7.26 -0.79
CA LEU A 204 22.30 6.14 -0.80
C LEU A 204 23.57 6.44 -1.63
N ASP A 205 23.47 7.34 -2.58
CA ASP A 205 24.58 7.81 -3.42
C ASP A 205 25.41 8.94 -2.78
N GLY A 206 25.11 9.32 -1.52
CA GLY A 206 25.77 10.39 -0.79
C GLY A 206 25.39 11.81 -1.25
N LYS A 207 24.33 11.96 -2.07
CA LYS A 207 23.82 13.25 -2.54
C LYS A 207 22.43 13.52 -1.98
N PRO A 208 22.04 14.81 -1.78
CA PRO A 208 20.66 15.14 -1.46
C PRO A 208 19.71 14.64 -2.55
N ARG A 209 18.57 14.07 -2.15
CA ARG A 209 17.54 13.68 -3.11
C ARG A 209 16.85 14.92 -3.70
N ALA A 210 16.46 14.85 -4.98
CA ALA A 210 15.78 15.94 -5.64
C ALA A 210 14.47 16.31 -4.93
N LEU A 211 14.21 17.60 -4.78
CA LEU A 211 12.96 18.16 -4.29
C LEU A 211 12.13 18.66 -5.48
N HIS A 212 10.80 18.57 -5.34
CA HIS A 212 9.82 18.97 -6.36
C HIS A 212 8.90 20.02 -5.74
N VAL A 213 9.48 21.18 -5.36
CA VAL A 213 8.77 22.20 -4.56
C VAL A 213 7.59 22.80 -5.33
N GLU A 214 7.80 23.19 -6.59
CA GLU A 214 6.75 23.82 -7.41
C GLU A 214 5.59 22.85 -7.69
N GLU A 215 5.90 21.61 -8.06
CA GLU A 215 4.91 20.55 -8.29
C GLU A 215 4.14 20.25 -7.00
N SER A 216 4.86 20.17 -5.88
CA SER A 216 4.24 19.93 -4.57
C SER A 216 3.27 21.04 -4.19
N LEU A 217 3.69 22.29 -4.30
CA LEU A 217 2.83 23.42 -3.99
C LEU A 217 1.57 23.49 -4.88
N ARG A 218 1.64 22.99 -6.11
CA ARG A 218 0.46 22.88 -6.98
C ARG A 218 -0.49 21.77 -6.53
N CYS A 219 0.05 20.69 -5.99
CA CYS A 219 -0.71 19.48 -5.66
C CYS A 219 -1.27 19.49 -4.24
N ILE A 220 -0.65 20.17 -3.27
CA ILE A 220 -1.09 20.18 -1.88
C ILE A 220 -2.47 20.81 -1.74
N ASP A 221 -3.39 20.06 -1.12
CA ASP A 221 -4.66 20.59 -0.64
C ASP A 221 -4.46 21.29 0.71
N PHE A 222 -4.36 22.62 0.69
CA PHE A 222 -4.21 23.44 1.90
C PHE A 222 -5.49 23.55 2.74
N THR A 223 -6.60 22.96 2.29
CA THR A 223 -7.83 22.87 3.07
C THR A 223 -7.93 21.57 3.87
N ASP A 224 -7.05 20.60 3.60
CA ASP A 224 -7.00 19.31 4.29
C ASP A 224 -6.31 19.45 5.65
N THR A 225 -7.06 19.87 6.64
CA THR A 225 -6.57 20.12 8.00
C THR A 225 -6.92 18.98 8.95
N ALA A 226 -5.93 18.46 9.68
CA ALA A 226 -6.08 17.47 10.73
C ALA A 226 -6.87 16.20 10.31
N PRO A 227 -6.44 15.45 9.27
CA PRO A 227 -7.06 14.21 8.89
C PRO A 227 -7.04 13.20 10.05
N SER A 228 -8.09 12.39 10.18
CA SER A 228 -8.22 11.38 11.22
C SER A 228 -7.85 9.98 10.73
N LEU A 229 -7.50 9.09 11.65
CA LEU A 229 -7.41 7.66 11.38
C LEU A 229 -8.78 7.11 10.94
N ALA A 230 -8.77 6.08 10.12
CA ALA A 230 -9.99 5.45 9.66
C ALA A 230 -10.69 4.72 10.82
N THR A 231 -12.01 4.89 10.91
CA THR A 231 -12.84 4.10 11.82
C THR A 231 -13.24 2.81 11.12
N VAL A 232 -12.98 1.67 11.76
CA VAL A 232 -13.38 0.37 11.20
C VAL A 232 -14.91 0.27 11.20
N GLY A 233 -15.51 0.12 10.03
CA GLY A 233 -16.94 -0.12 9.88
C GLY A 233 -17.40 -1.41 10.56
N SER A 234 -18.68 -1.55 10.84
CA SER A 234 -19.25 -2.76 11.47
C SER A 234 -19.06 -4.01 10.61
N ASP A 235 -18.93 -3.85 9.31
CA ASP A 235 -18.62 -4.89 8.31
C ASP A 235 -17.11 -5.06 8.06
N GLY A 236 -16.26 -4.33 8.79
CA GLY A 236 -14.81 -4.32 8.65
C GLY A 236 -14.28 -3.39 7.57
N LEU A 237 -15.11 -2.54 6.96
CA LEU A 237 -14.67 -1.57 5.96
C LEU A 237 -13.67 -0.58 6.58
N LEU A 238 -12.51 -0.43 5.92
CA LEU A 238 -11.49 0.55 6.26
C LEU A 238 -11.48 1.73 5.29
N ALA A 239 -11.63 1.46 4.00
CA ALA A 239 -11.69 2.47 2.95
C ALA A 239 -12.48 1.96 1.74
N ALA A 240 -13.23 2.88 1.10
CA ALA A 240 -13.83 2.67 -0.21
C ALA A 240 -13.65 3.93 -1.05
N CYS A 241 -13.19 3.76 -2.27
CA CYS A 241 -13.03 4.84 -3.25
C CYS A 241 -13.19 4.30 -4.68
N ALA A 242 -13.13 5.17 -5.67
CA ALA A 242 -13.26 4.78 -7.07
C ALA A 242 -12.22 3.74 -7.54
N TYR A 243 -11.11 3.56 -6.82
CA TYR A 243 -9.99 2.72 -7.24
C TYR A 243 -9.93 1.38 -6.52
N PHE A 244 -10.25 1.37 -5.22
CA PHE A 244 -10.21 0.16 -4.39
C PHE A 244 -11.18 0.23 -3.22
N THR A 245 -11.50 -0.96 -2.70
CA THR A 245 -12.19 -1.14 -1.42
C THR A 245 -11.32 -2.05 -0.55
N VAL A 246 -11.13 -1.67 0.71
CA VAL A 246 -10.31 -2.40 1.68
C VAL A 246 -11.15 -2.74 2.90
N HIS A 247 -11.26 -4.05 3.21
CA HIS A 247 -11.88 -4.53 4.42
C HIS A 247 -10.85 -5.23 5.30
N ARG A 248 -10.96 -5.06 6.60
CA ARG A 248 -10.27 -5.87 7.60
C ARG A 248 -11.17 -7.00 8.04
N ARG A 249 -10.68 -8.22 7.94
CA ARG A 249 -11.38 -9.45 8.33
C ARG A 249 -10.65 -10.13 9.45
N GLN A 250 -11.40 -10.93 10.23
CA GLN A 250 -10.82 -11.74 11.29
C GLN A 250 -11.56 -13.07 11.44
N ALA A 251 -10.85 -14.09 11.90
CA ALA A 251 -11.39 -15.39 12.24
C ALA A 251 -10.72 -15.94 13.49
N ALA A 252 -11.49 -16.58 14.36
CA ALA A 252 -10.97 -17.30 15.50
C ALA A 252 -10.18 -18.55 15.07
N ALA A 253 -9.35 -19.09 15.96
CA ALA A 253 -8.58 -20.30 15.72
C ALA A 253 -9.46 -21.45 15.21
N GLY A 254 -9.04 -22.08 14.11
CA GLY A 254 -9.73 -23.20 13.46
C GLY A 254 -11.07 -22.83 12.76
N ALA A 255 -11.46 -21.58 12.74
CA ALA A 255 -12.71 -21.18 12.09
C ALA A 255 -12.61 -21.26 10.57
N HIS A 256 -13.67 -21.77 9.94
CA HIS A 256 -13.81 -21.79 8.49
C HIS A 256 -14.46 -20.49 8.01
N LYS A 257 -13.96 -19.93 6.91
CA LYS A 257 -14.45 -18.72 6.25
C LYS A 257 -14.39 -18.86 4.75
N ALA A 258 -15.26 -18.13 4.04
CA ALA A 258 -15.13 -17.95 2.60
C ALA A 258 -14.46 -16.61 2.30
N LEU A 259 -13.51 -16.58 1.36
CA LEU A 259 -12.91 -15.36 0.81
C LEU A 259 -13.78 -14.84 -0.35
N GLY A 260 -14.68 -13.91 -0.03
CA GLY A 260 -15.65 -13.39 -0.99
C GLY A 260 -16.65 -14.45 -1.49
N THR A 261 -17.26 -14.19 -2.62
CA THR A 261 -18.21 -15.07 -3.32
C THR A 261 -17.69 -15.45 -4.71
N ALA A 262 -18.21 -16.53 -5.29
CA ALA A 262 -17.84 -16.91 -6.66
C ALA A 262 -18.14 -15.78 -7.64
N GLY A 263 -17.20 -15.52 -8.57
CA GLY A 263 -17.23 -14.38 -9.48
C GLY A 263 -16.48 -13.14 -8.98
N ASP A 264 -16.15 -13.07 -7.68
CA ASP A 264 -15.39 -11.94 -7.12
C ASP A 264 -13.87 -12.15 -7.27
N PHE A 265 -13.20 -11.14 -7.77
CA PHE A 265 -11.74 -11.01 -7.60
C PHE A 265 -11.44 -10.30 -6.28
N LEU A 266 -10.49 -10.82 -5.51
CA LEU A 266 -9.97 -10.13 -4.33
C LEU A 266 -8.52 -10.53 -4.04
N MET A 267 -7.85 -9.68 -3.26
CA MET A 267 -6.48 -9.93 -2.79
C MET A 267 -6.47 -9.97 -1.27
N PRO A 268 -6.25 -11.15 -0.65
CA PRO A 268 -5.99 -11.26 0.79
C PRO A 268 -4.55 -10.88 1.10
N GLY A 269 -4.35 -10.08 2.16
CA GLY A 269 -3.05 -9.77 2.74
C GLY A 269 -3.04 -10.03 4.24
N ILE A 270 -2.16 -10.89 4.74
CA ILE A 270 -2.21 -11.38 6.12
C ILE A 270 -1.52 -10.41 7.08
N LEU A 271 -2.27 -9.92 8.06
CA LEU A 271 -1.79 -9.02 9.13
C LEU A 271 -1.34 -9.79 10.37
N SER A 272 -2.02 -10.88 10.74
CA SER A 272 -1.64 -11.76 11.86
C SER A 272 -2.22 -13.16 11.68
N GLY A 273 -1.56 -14.17 12.27
CA GLY A 273 -1.95 -15.57 12.13
C GLY A 273 -1.72 -16.10 10.72
N GLU A 274 -2.54 -17.06 10.31
CA GLU A 274 -2.42 -17.70 8.99
C GLU A 274 -3.77 -18.14 8.45
N LEU A 275 -3.89 -18.24 7.13
CA LEU A 275 -5.03 -18.85 6.43
C LEU A 275 -4.56 -20.06 5.62
N THR A 276 -5.22 -21.20 5.82
CA THR A 276 -4.94 -22.46 5.13
C THR A 276 -6.03 -22.74 4.11
N PHE A 277 -5.64 -23.21 2.94
CA PHE A 277 -6.50 -23.67 1.85
C PHE A 277 -6.28 -25.15 1.63
N ASP A 278 -7.31 -25.87 1.22
CA ASP A 278 -7.16 -27.28 0.89
C ASP A 278 -6.19 -27.47 -0.28
N GLY A 279 -5.13 -28.28 -0.04
CA GLY A 279 -4.13 -28.62 -1.06
C GLY A 279 -3.15 -27.50 -1.44
N ASP A 280 -3.11 -26.39 -0.69
CA ASP A 280 -2.18 -25.29 -0.94
C ASP A 280 -1.33 -24.96 0.30
N GLN A 281 -0.25 -24.22 0.10
CA GLN A 281 0.57 -23.69 1.19
C GLN A 281 -0.22 -22.62 1.96
N PRO A 282 -0.11 -22.52 3.29
CA PRO A 282 -0.77 -21.47 4.04
C PRO A 282 -0.28 -20.09 3.62
N LEU A 283 -1.16 -19.09 3.73
CA LEU A 283 -0.77 -17.69 3.72
C LEU A 283 -0.39 -17.29 5.14
N GLN A 284 0.82 -16.79 5.32
CA GLN A 284 1.36 -16.35 6.60
C GLN A 284 1.44 -14.82 6.67
N VAL A 285 1.73 -14.30 7.86
CA VAL A 285 1.90 -12.84 8.06
C VAL A 285 2.87 -12.25 7.05
N GLY A 286 2.46 -11.19 6.37
CA GLY A 286 3.22 -10.56 5.29
C GLY A 286 2.91 -11.12 3.90
N ASP A 287 2.22 -12.25 3.77
CA ASP A 287 1.87 -12.81 2.46
C ASP A 287 0.69 -12.07 1.84
N TRP A 288 0.80 -11.89 0.53
CA TRP A 288 -0.26 -11.43 -0.36
C TRP A 288 -0.49 -12.47 -1.46
N ALA A 289 -1.75 -12.61 -1.86
CA ALA A 289 -2.13 -13.48 -2.96
C ALA A 289 -3.35 -12.91 -3.69
N MET A 290 -3.71 -13.51 -4.82
CA MET A 290 -4.92 -13.17 -5.57
C MET A 290 -5.86 -14.36 -5.59
N MET A 291 -7.13 -14.15 -5.25
CA MET A 291 -8.21 -15.11 -5.45
C MET A 291 -8.85 -14.81 -6.80
N PRO A 292 -8.72 -15.70 -7.80
CA PRO A 292 -9.30 -15.50 -9.11
C PRO A 292 -10.84 -15.43 -9.06
N ALA A 293 -11.43 -14.64 -9.92
CA ALA A 293 -12.87 -14.56 -10.07
C ALA A 293 -13.49 -15.90 -10.50
N SER A 294 -12.75 -16.69 -11.30
CA SER A 294 -13.18 -18.03 -11.73
C SER A 294 -13.22 -19.08 -10.63
N SER A 295 -12.63 -18.82 -9.45
CA SER A 295 -12.64 -19.76 -8.33
C SER A 295 -14.06 -19.99 -7.82
N GLY A 296 -14.45 -21.27 -7.70
CA GLY A 296 -15.74 -21.70 -7.16
C GLY A 296 -15.83 -21.54 -5.64
N GLU A 297 -17.04 -21.72 -5.10
CA GLU A 297 -17.31 -21.57 -3.65
C GLU A 297 -16.44 -22.50 -2.78
N ALA A 298 -16.19 -23.74 -3.22
CA ALA A 298 -15.36 -24.69 -2.48
C ALA A 298 -13.89 -24.25 -2.41
N GLU A 299 -13.38 -23.65 -3.49
CA GLU A 299 -12.00 -23.17 -3.60
C GLU A 299 -11.73 -21.92 -2.76
N ARG A 300 -12.78 -21.21 -2.37
CA ARG A 300 -12.71 -19.99 -1.55
C ARG A 300 -12.72 -20.28 -0.06
N GLN A 301 -12.93 -21.53 0.34
CA GLN A 301 -12.95 -21.90 1.76
C GLN A 301 -11.54 -21.85 2.34
N VAL A 302 -11.42 -21.18 3.48
CA VAL A 302 -10.17 -21.07 4.24
C VAL A 302 -10.39 -21.46 5.69
N THR A 303 -9.37 -22.00 6.31
CA THR A 303 -9.33 -22.27 7.74
C THR A 303 -8.30 -21.36 8.39
N ALA A 304 -8.71 -20.64 9.43
CA ALA A 304 -7.78 -19.87 10.24
C ALA A 304 -6.88 -20.80 11.08
N GLY A 305 -5.60 -20.48 11.15
CA GLY A 305 -4.63 -21.28 11.89
C GLY A 305 -4.87 -21.31 13.41
N PRO A 306 -3.97 -21.93 14.17
CA PRO A 306 -4.15 -22.19 15.61
C PRO A 306 -4.19 -20.93 16.47
N GLN A 307 -3.75 -19.80 15.95
CA GLN A 307 -3.82 -18.49 16.60
C GLN A 307 -4.93 -17.60 16.05
N GLY A 308 -5.79 -18.13 15.18
CA GLY A 308 -6.72 -17.34 14.38
C GLY A 308 -6.03 -16.66 13.20
N ALA A 309 -6.72 -15.73 12.57
CA ALA A 309 -6.17 -14.91 11.49
C ALA A 309 -6.83 -13.53 11.46
N VAL A 310 -6.04 -12.51 11.12
CA VAL A 310 -6.52 -11.19 10.70
C VAL A 310 -5.91 -10.89 9.34
N TRP A 311 -6.74 -10.47 8.39
CA TRP A 311 -6.29 -10.16 7.03
C TRP A 311 -7.03 -8.97 6.44
N LEU A 312 -6.44 -8.40 5.40
CA LEU A 312 -7.09 -7.42 4.53
C LEU A 312 -7.72 -8.16 3.34
N GLU A 313 -8.89 -7.72 2.92
CA GLU A 313 -9.46 -8.06 1.62
C GLU A 313 -9.49 -6.80 0.78
N VAL A 314 -8.69 -6.79 -0.29
CA VAL A 314 -8.62 -5.69 -1.24
C VAL A 314 -9.35 -6.09 -2.51
N ARG A 315 -10.22 -5.20 -3.00
CA ARG A 315 -10.98 -5.35 -4.24
C ARG A 315 -10.83 -4.11 -5.10
N PHE A 316 -11.15 -4.21 -6.37
CA PHE A 316 -11.32 -3.02 -7.19
C PHE A 316 -12.44 -2.14 -6.63
N GLY A 317 -12.27 -0.83 -6.75
CA GLY A 317 -13.32 0.13 -6.49
C GLY A 317 -14.41 0.11 -7.56
N GLY A 318 -15.55 0.66 -7.24
CA GLY A 318 -16.68 0.75 -8.16
C GLY A 318 -17.32 2.14 -8.17
N PRO A 319 -18.15 2.44 -9.16
CA PRO A 319 -18.93 3.66 -9.16
C PRO A 319 -19.86 3.67 -7.93
N GLY A 320 -19.61 4.61 -7.00
CA GLY A 320 -20.36 4.74 -5.74
C GLY A 320 -19.68 4.12 -4.51
N ALA A 321 -18.42 3.66 -4.63
CA ALA A 321 -17.60 3.27 -3.47
C ALA A 321 -17.04 4.50 -2.75
#